data_a1a82df93454d181d6b06bce25d2ee2f
#
_entry.id   a1a82df93454d181d6b06bce25d2ee2f
#
_cell.length_a   1.000
_cell.length_b   1.000
_cell.length_c   1.000
_cell.angle_alpha   90.00
_cell.angle_beta   90.00
_cell.angle_gamma   90.00
#
_symmetry.space_group_name_H-M   'P 1'
#
loop_
_entity.id
_entity.type
_entity.pdbx_description
1 polymer ?
#
loop_
_entity_poly.entity_id
_entity_poly.type
_entity_poly.pdbx_seq_one_letter_code
_entity_poly.pdbx_strand_id
1 'polypeptide(L)'
;DGALRLWTWTRDGLLPVAGHWSSLDAQSLALPDGVYTTLRTYGGTRVVGLGSHLQRLVESRRLLGADCNLDVAWLRAGLKAAIAAAALPEARLRITVPLSCAQAWIGAEPFVPYTAWL
;
A
#
# COMPACT_ATOMS: atom_id res chain seq x y z
N ASP A 1 -6.93 9.55 15.40
CA ASP A 1 -6.71 10.82 14.74
C ASP A 1 -6.53 10.56 13.24
N GLY A 2 -6.49 11.50 12.43
CA GLY A 2 -6.47 11.34 10.98
C GLY A 2 -5.14 10.88 10.37
N ALA A 3 -4.23 10.31 11.17
CA ALA A 3 -2.90 9.95 10.70
C ALA A 3 -2.89 8.75 9.75
N LEU A 4 -3.76 7.77 9.98
CA LEU A 4 -3.87 6.59 9.12
C LEU A 4 -4.86 6.87 8.01
N ARG A 5 -4.40 6.78 6.78
CA ARG A 5 -5.19 7.10 5.59
C ARG A 5 -5.26 5.91 4.65
N LEU A 6 -6.27 5.92 3.78
CA LEU A 6 -6.48 4.87 2.81
C LEU A 6 -6.90 5.47 1.48
N TRP A 7 -6.37 4.92 0.40
CA TRP A 7 -6.75 5.26 -0.98
C TRP A 7 -7.04 4.00 -1.77
N THR A 8 -7.90 4.11 -2.77
CA THR A 8 -7.95 3.15 -3.87
C THR A 8 -7.07 3.67 -5.00
N TRP A 9 -6.39 2.76 -5.68
CA TRP A 9 -5.64 3.04 -6.89
C TRP A 9 -6.33 2.34 -8.05
N THR A 10 -6.86 3.12 -8.97
CA THR A 10 -7.60 2.61 -10.13
C THR A 10 -7.01 3.20 -11.40
N ARG A 11 -7.55 2.80 -12.56
CA ARG A 11 -7.12 3.40 -13.82
C ARG A 11 -7.48 4.89 -13.91
N ASP A 12 -8.40 5.35 -13.08
CA ASP A 12 -8.79 6.76 -13.01
C ASP A 12 -7.95 7.56 -12.02
N GLY A 13 -7.03 6.92 -11.32
CA GLY A 13 -6.12 7.59 -10.40
C GLY A 13 -6.30 7.18 -8.94
N LEU A 14 -5.74 7.99 -8.06
CA LEU A 14 -5.73 7.76 -6.62
C LEU A 14 -6.93 8.47 -6.00
N LEU A 15 -7.79 7.70 -5.32
CA LEU A 15 -9.02 8.23 -4.71
C LEU A 15 -9.03 7.96 -3.21
N PRO A 16 -9.24 8.97 -2.37
CA PRO A 16 -9.29 8.75 -0.92
C PRO A 16 -10.51 7.94 -0.52
N VAL A 17 -10.35 7.12 0.52
CA VAL A 17 -11.42 6.33 1.11
C VAL A 17 -11.66 6.84 2.52
N ALA A 18 -12.89 7.24 2.81
CA ALA A 18 -13.25 7.72 4.14
C ALA A 18 -13.30 6.57 5.14
N GLY A 19 -12.92 6.83 6.38
CA GLY A 19 -12.97 5.84 7.44
C GLY A 19 -11.96 6.14 8.53
N HIS A 20 -12.08 5.39 9.62
CA HIS A 20 -11.16 5.45 10.75
C HIS A 20 -10.74 4.04 11.14
N TRP A 21 -9.44 3.81 11.25
CA TRP A 21 -8.90 2.51 11.61
C TRP A 21 -7.79 2.72 12.64
N SER A 22 -7.68 1.77 13.56
CA SER A 22 -6.69 1.86 14.64
C SER A 22 -5.27 1.49 14.16
N SER A 23 -5.17 0.73 13.09
CA SER A 23 -3.88 0.25 12.57
C SER A 23 -4.02 -0.20 11.11
N LEU A 24 -2.89 -0.41 10.46
CA LEU A 24 -2.90 -1.01 9.12
C LEU A 24 -3.52 -2.41 9.14
N ASP A 25 -3.29 -3.17 10.21
CA ASP A 25 -3.89 -4.50 10.33
C ASP A 25 -5.42 -4.42 10.42
N ALA A 26 -5.93 -3.52 11.24
CA ALA A 26 -7.39 -3.32 11.35
C ALA A 26 -7.97 -2.85 10.02
N GLN A 27 -7.28 -1.94 9.33
CA GLN A 27 -7.69 -1.47 8.01
C GLN A 27 -7.76 -2.63 7.00
N SER A 28 -6.78 -3.53 7.02
CA SER A 28 -6.75 -4.68 6.11
C SER A 28 -7.96 -5.58 6.29
N LEU A 29 -8.45 -5.74 7.52
CA LEU A 29 -9.62 -6.56 7.78
C LEU A 29 -10.90 -6.01 7.15
N ALA A 30 -10.94 -4.72 6.86
CA ALA A 30 -12.07 -4.07 6.23
C ALA A 30 -12.00 -4.11 4.69
N LEU A 31 -10.90 -4.61 4.12
CA LEU A 31 -10.70 -4.64 2.69
C LEU A 31 -11.08 -6.00 2.11
N PRO A 32 -11.35 -6.07 0.78
CA PRO A 32 -11.59 -7.37 0.13
C PRO A 32 -10.39 -8.29 0.28
N ASP A 33 -10.64 -9.59 0.24
CA ASP A 33 -9.58 -10.60 0.30
C ASP A 33 -8.60 -10.41 -0.86
N GLY A 34 -7.33 -10.59 -0.56
CA GLY A 34 -6.28 -10.41 -1.55
C GLY A 34 -4.92 -10.66 -0.92
N VAL A 35 -3.90 -10.19 -1.61
CA VAL A 35 -2.52 -10.26 -1.11
C VAL A 35 -2.05 -8.87 -0.74
N TYR A 36 -1.11 -8.79 0.21
CA TYR A 36 -0.59 -7.49 0.60
C TYR A 36 0.90 -7.56 0.90
N THR A 37 1.54 -6.38 0.87
CA THR A 37 2.89 -6.20 1.37
C THR A 37 2.95 -4.90 2.15
N THR A 38 3.78 -4.87 3.19
CA THR A 38 4.00 -3.68 4.01
C THR A 38 5.43 -3.21 3.79
N LEU A 39 5.60 -1.91 3.63
CA LEU A 39 6.90 -1.31 3.39
C LEU A 39 6.93 0.08 4.02
N ARG A 40 8.12 0.69 4.04
CA ARG A 40 8.26 2.05 4.57
C ARG A 40 9.11 2.90 3.63
N THR A 41 8.96 4.22 3.76
CA THR A 41 9.85 5.16 3.07
C THR A 41 11.14 5.36 3.85
N TYR A 42 12.17 5.81 3.12
CA TYR A 42 13.45 6.26 3.66
C TYR A 42 13.76 7.59 3.01
N GLY A 43 14.00 8.62 3.81
CA GLY A 43 14.17 9.96 3.29
C GLY A 43 12.87 10.55 2.72
N GLY A 44 11.73 10.06 3.14
CA GLY A 44 10.42 10.57 2.78
C GLY A 44 9.81 9.97 1.52
N THR A 45 10.61 9.53 0.55
CA THR A 45 10.09 9.14 -0.76
C THR A 45 10.63 7.81 -1.30
N ARG A 46 11.78 7.33 -0.81
CA ARG A 46 12.40 6.11 -1.33
C ARG A 46 11.91 4.89 -0.58
N VAL A 47 11.77 3.79 -1.28
CA VAL A 47 11.43 2.49 -0.70
C VAL A 47 12.51 1.50 -1.06
N VAL A 48 13.12 0.88 -0.04
CA VAL A 48 14.17 -0.11 -0.25
C VAL A 48 13.53 -1.46 -0.55
N GLY A 49 14.05 -2.16 -1.56
CA GLY A 49 13.57 -3.49 -1.91
C GLY A 49 12.19 -3.50 -2.55
N LEU A 50 11.77 -2.40 -3.15
CA LEU A 50 10.43 -2.31 -3.76
C LEU A 50 10.20 -3.41 -4.79
N GLY A 51 11.19 -3.69 -5.63
CA GLY A 51 11.07 -4.75 -6.62
C GLY A 51 10.73 -6.10 -6.00
N SER A 52 11.40 -6.47 -4.90
CA SER A 52 11.13 -7.71 -4.19
C SER A 52 9.73 -7.72 -3.57
N HIS A 53 9.30 -6.60 -3.00
CA HIS A 53 7.94 -6.50 -2.44
C HIS A 53 6.89 -6.72 -3.52
N LEU A 54 7.03 -6.07 -4.67
CA LEU A 54 6.06 -6.19 -5.74
C LEU A 54 6.10 -7.58 -6.37
N GLN A 55 7.28 -8.18 -6.50
CA GLN A 55 7.41 -9.53 -7.04
C GLN A 55 6.71 -10.55 -6.14
N ARG A 56 6.77 -10.37 -4.83
CA ARG A 56 6.04 -11.24 -3.90
C ARG A 56 4.53 -11.12 -4.06
N LEU A 57 4.02 -9.92 -4.33
CA LEU A 57 2.60 -9.74 -4.62
C LEU A 57 2.20 -10.49 -5.88
N VAL A 58 3.00 -10.38 -6.95
CA VAL A 58 2.76 -11.10 -8.20
C VAL A 58 2.70 -12.60 -7.95
N GLU A 59 3.70 -13.12 -7.24
CA GLU A 59 3.80 -14.56 -6.97
C GLU A 59 2.65 -15.06 -6.09
N SER A 60 2.32 -14.31 -5.04
CA SER A 60 1.23 -14.69 -4.13
C SER A 60 -0.11 -14.74 -4.84
N ARG A 61 -0.39 -13.76 -5.71
CA ARG A 61 -1.62 -13.74 -6.49
C ARG A 61 -1.68 -14.93 -7.45
N ARG A 62 -0.57 -15.25 -8.10
CA ARG A 62 -0.49 -16.40 -9.00
C ARG A 62 -0.80 -17.70 -8.25
N LEU A 63 -0.22 -17.87 -7.06
CA LEU A 63 -0.44 -19.06 -6.24
C LEU A 63 -1.88 -19.18 -5.75
N LEU A 64 -2.57 -18.07 -5.56
CA LEU A 64 -3.98 -18.05 -5.15
C LEU A 64 -4.94 -18.11 -6.32
N GLY A 65 -4.44 -18.25 -7.54
CA GLY A 65 -5.29 -18.45 -8.72
C GLY A 65 -5.93 -17.16 -9.23
N ALA A 66 -5.24 -16.02 -9.12
CA ALA A 66 -5.77 -14.79 -9.68
C ALA A 66 -5.96 -14.90 -11.19
N ASP A 67 -7.05 -14.33 -11.69
CA ASP A 67 -7.47 -14.48 -13.09
C ASP A 67 -6.66 -13.61 -14.05
N CYS A 68 -5.86 -12.68 -13.54
CA CYS A 68 -5.16 -11.72 -14.37
C CYS A 68 -3.79 -11.41 -13.78
N ASN A 69 -2.88 -10.95 -14.65
CA ASN A 69 -1.54 -10.56 -14.23
C ASN A 69 -1.56 -9.18 -13.59
N LEU A 70 -0.75 -9.02 -12.56
CA LEU A 70 -0.58 -7.72 -11.90
C LEU A 70 0.34 -6.84 -12.74
N ASP A 71 -0.12 -5.65 -13.07
CA ASP A 71 0.68 -4.65 -13.76
C ASP A 71 1.58 -3.94 -12.74
N VAL A 72 2.82 -4.37 -12.66
CA VAL A 72 3.77 -3.87 -11.67
C VAL A 72 4.09 -2.39 -11.88
N ALA A 73 4.19 -1.94 -13.13
CA ALA A 73 4.47 -0.53 -13.42
C ALA A 73 3.31 0.36 -12.95
N TRP A 74 2.08 -0.09 -13.17
CA TRP A 74 0.89 0.61 -12.70
C TRP A 74 0.87 0.69 -11.16
N LEU A 75 1.24 -0.40 -10.50
CA LEU A 75 1.26 -0.44 -9.04
C LEU A 75 2.36 0.48 -8.46
N ARG A 76 3.52 0.53 -9.12
CA ARG A 76 4.59 1.48 -8.73
C ARG A 76 4.10 2.93 -8.82
N ALA A 77 3.37 3.25 -9.87
CA ALA A 77 2.82 4.59 -10.05
C ALA A 77 1.83 4.93 -8.92
N GLY A 78 1.01 3.96 -8.52
CA GLY A 78 0.07 4.15 -7.42
C GLY A 78 0.78 4.39 -6.09
N LEU A 79 1.82 3.63 -5.80
CA LEU A 79 2.60 3.81 -4.59
C LEU A 79 3.24 5.20 -4.55
N LYS A 80 3.83 5.63 -5.66
CA LYS A 80 4.43 6.97 -5.76
C LYS A 80 3.39 8.05 -5.50
N ALA A 81 2.20 7.90 -6.09
CA ALA A 81 1.11 8.85 -5.90
C ALA A 81 0.65 8.89 -4.43
N ALA A 82 0.55 7.74 -3.78
CA ALA A 82 0.13 7.66 -2.38
C ALA A 82 1.16 8.29 -1.44
N ILE A 83 2.44 8.05 -1.68
CA ILE A 83 3.51 8.66 -0.89
C ILE A 83 3.43 10.19 -0.99
N ALA A 84 3.23 10.71 -2.20
CA ALA A 84 3.10 12.16 -2.41
C ALA A 84 1.85 12.71 -1.72
N ALA A 85 0.72 12.01 -1.83
CA ALA A 85 -0.53 12.44 -1.21
C ALA A 85 -0.48 12.40 0.31
N ALA A 86 0.21 11.41 0.88
CA ALA A 86 0.37 11.29 2.33
C ALA A 86 1.20 12.44 2.90
N ALA A 87 2.21 12.90 2.17
CA ALA A 87 3.05 14.04 2.54
C ALA A 87 3.63 13.90 3.95
N LEU A 88 4.08 12.69 4.31
CA LEU A 88 4.65 12.40 5.63
C LEU A 88 6.17 12.46 5.56
N PRO A 89 6.84 12.87 6.67
CA PRO A 89 8.31 12.81 6.72
C PRO A 89 8.83 11.41 6.46
N GLU A 90 8.25 10.41 7.12
CA GLU A 90 8.40 9.00 6.80
C GLU A 90 7.05 8.33 6.92
N ALA A 91 6.79 7.38 6.03
CA ALA A 91 5.52 6.68 6.01
C ALA A 91 5.72 5.17 6.04
N ARG A 92 4.85 4.49 6.74
CA ARG A 92 4.65 3.05 6.64
C ARG A 92 3.43 2.83 5.77
N LEU A 93 3.57 1.98 4.75
CA LEU A 93 2.51 1.78 3.77
C LEU A 93 2.18 0.31 3.64
N ARG A 94 0.94 0.03 3.32
CA ARG A 94 0.50 -1.32 2.96
C ARG A 94 -0.23 -1.25 1.63
N ILE A 95 0.24 -2.05 0.67
CA ILE A 95 -0.43 -2.22 -0.61
C ILE A 95 -1.20 -3.53 -0.54
N THR A 96 -2.49 -3.48 -0.77
CA THR A 96 -3.35 -4.67 -0.83
C THR A 96 -3.91 -4.78 -2.24
N VAL A 97 -3.72 -5.95 -2.86
CA VAL A 97 -4.20 -6.20 -4.21
C VAL A 97 -5.17 -7.37 -4.17
N PRO A 98 -6.45 -7.13 -4.47
CA PRO A 98 -7.42 -8.21 -4.53
C PRO A 98 -7.11 -9.15 -5.68
N LEU A 99 -7.77 -10.31 -5.69
CA LEU A 99 -7.55 -11.28 -6.76
C LEU A 99 -8.14 -10.82 -8.09
N SER A 100 -9.07 -9.86 -8.07
CA SER A 100 -9.52 -9.17 -9.29
C SER A 100 -8.47 -8.15 -9.73
N CYS A 101 -8.54 -7.68 -10.97
CA CYS A 101 -7.58 -6.71 -11.51
C CYS A 101 -8.11 -5.28 -11.57
N ALA A 102 -9.21 -5.01 -10.86
CA ALA A 102 -9.89 -3.73 -11.00
C ALA A 102 -9.19 -2.59 -10.27
N GLN A 103 -8.57 -2.87 -9.12
CA GLN A 103 -8.00 -1.81 -8.28
C GLN A 103 -7.02 -2.38 -7.26
N ALA A 104 -6.26 -1.49 -6.64
CA ALA A 104 -5.43 -1.78 -5.47
C ALA A 104 -5.84 -0.83 -4.35
N TRP A 105 -5.45 -1.17 -3.12
CA TRP A 105 -5.70 -0.36 -1.94
C TRP A 105 -4.36 -0.01 -1.33
N ILE A 106 -4.17 1.25 -0.96
CA ILE A 106 -2.92 1.70 -0.36
C ILE A 106 -3.24 2.43 0.93
N GLY A 107 -2.79 1.88 2.05
CA GLY A 107 -2.88 2.53 3.35
C GLY A 107 -1.54 3.14 3.72
N ALA A 108 -1.57 4.27 4.44
CA ALA A 108 -0.37 4.93 4.89
C ALA A 108 -0.56 5.52 6.28
N GLU A 109 0.47 5.42 7.10
CA GLU A 109 0.52 6.02 8.42
C GLU A 109 1.93 6.58 8.66
N PRO A 110 2.09 7.53 9.60
CA PRO A 110 3.42 7.99 9.96
C PRO A 110 4.26 6.84 10.47
N PHE A 111 5.52 6.79 10.07
CA PHE A 111 6.48 5.84 10.61
C PHE A 111 7.45 6.58 11.50
N VAL A 112 7.52 6.16 12.77
CA VAL A 112 8.46 6.72 13.75
C VAL A 112 9.56 5.68 13.94
N PRO A 113 10.80 5.98 13.52
CA PRO A 113 11.91 5.04 13.72
C PRO A 113 12.07 4.69 15.19
N TYR A 114 12.43 3.44 15.47
CA TYR A 114 12.61 2.96 16.85
C TYR A 114 13.57 3.84 17.64
N THR A 115 14.63 4.30 17.00
CA THR A 115 15.63 5.13 17.67
C THR A 115 15.08 6.46 18.18
N ALA A 116 13.94 6.91 17.67
CA ALA A 116 13.31 8.14 18.15
C ALA A 116 12.74 7.99 19.57
N TRP A 117 12.65 6.77 20.07
CA TRP A 117 12.14 6.50 21.42
C TRP A 117 13.23 6.52 22.50
N LEU A 118 14.49 6.55 22.06
CA LEU A 118 15.64 6.58 22.96
C LEU A 118 16.02 8.02 23.36
#